data_0ada9fcecbf13ad5e1da23df3e807e0e
#
_entry.id   0ada9fcecbf13ad5e1da23df3e807e0e
#
_cell.length_a   1.000
_cell.length_b   1.000
_cell.length_c   1.000
_cell.angle_alpha   90.00
_cell.angle_beta   90.00
_cell.angle_gamma   90.00
#
_symmetry.space_group_name_H-M   'P 1'
#
loop_
_entity.id
_entity.type
_entity.pdbx_description
1 polymer ?
#
loop_
_entity_poly.entity_id
_entity_poly.type
_entity_poly.pdbx_seq_one_letter_code
_entity_poly.pdbx_strand_id
1 'polypeptide(L)'
;NYENKDVWKGMADAMRFWMEKGIDGFRCDMACEVPLEFWQETIAGLRADYPGMYMLAEGEEPKLHSLSGFNSSYAWELHHLMNAIARGEKNIPELLEYIQKDAERHPADAFRLMFTSNHDENSWAGTEFERMGDAAKLMAVLTFTLPSGQPLIYTGQEMGWNKRFEFFEKDHIPAWEKNEYFDFYKWLIDIRHNNPALAA
;
A
#
# COMPACT_ATOMS: atom_id res chain seq x y z
N ASN A 1 15.98 10.00 -18.72
CA ASN A 1 16.60 10.89 -17.77
C ASN A 1 15.68 12.09 -17.50
N TYR A 2 15.37 12.35 -16.23
CA TYR A 2 14.45 13.43 -15.79
C TYR A 2 15.03 14.85 -15.91
N GLU A 3 16.28 15.01 -16.31
CA GLU A 3 16.82 16.32 -16.73
C GLU A 3 16.16 16.84 -18.01
N ASN A 4 15.68 15.93 -18.86
CA ASN A 4 14.96 16.31 -20.08
C ASN A 4 13.47 16.49 -19.78
N LYS A 5 12.96 17.70 -19.94
CA LYS A 5 11.56 18.07 -19.73
C LYS A 5 10.58 17.40 -20.71
N ASP A 6 11.04 16.95 -21.88
CA ASP A 6 10.22 16.18 -22.81
C ASP A 6 9.81 14.81 -22.21
N VAL A 7 10.66 14.23 -21.34
CA VAL A 7 10.32 13.01 -20.59
C VAL A 7 9.15 13.30 -19.64
N TRP A 8 9.16 14.43 -18.96
CA TRP A 8 8.07 14.83 -18.06
C TRP A 8 6.75 14.95 -18.81
N LYS A 9 6.79 15.65 -19.94
CA LYS A 9 5.61 15.79 -20.79
C LYS A 9 5.11 14.42 -21.29
N GLY A 10 5.99 13.57 -21.79
CA GLY A 10 5.62 12.24 -22.29
C GLY A 10 5.02 11.34 -21.21
N MET A 11 5.54 11.38 -19.99
CA MET A 11 5.01 10.63 -18.85
C MET A 11 3.65 11.19 -18.40
N ALA A 12 3.49 12.51 -18.33
CA ALA A 12 2.20 13.14 -18.02
C ALA A 12 1.14 12.85 -19.10
N ASP A 13 1.51 12.85 -20.37
CA ASP A 13 0.63 12.51 -21.48
C ASP A 13 0.20 11.03 -21.41
N ALA A 14 1.09 10.12 -21.04
CA ALA A 14 0.77 8.71 -20.83
C ALA A 14 -0.21 8.52 -19.66
N MET A 15 -0.02 9.23 -18.55
CA MET A 15 -0.95 9.21 -17.42
C MET A 15 -2.32 9.78 -17.85
N ARG A 16 -2.35 10.90 -18.58
CA ARG A 16 -3.59 11.48 -19.10
C ARG A 16 -4.35 10.50 -20.00
N PHE A 17 -3.65 9.82 -20.89
CA PHE A 17 -4.26 8.79 -21.75
C PHE A 17 -5.02 7.73 -20.93
N TRP A 18 -4.47 7.27 -19.82
CA TRP A 18 -5.14 6.28 -18.98
C TRP A 18 -6.30 6.88 -18.19
N MET A 19 -6.17 8.11 -17.70
CA MET A 19 -7.30 8.83 -17.06
C MET A 19 -8.48 8.99 -18.02
N GLU A 20 -8.23 9.27 -19.29
CA GLU A 20 -9.25 9.33 -20.34
C GLU A 20 -9.95 7.97 -20.60
N LYS A 21 -9.30 6.85 -20.23
CA LYS A 21 -9.91 5.51 -20.26
C LYS A 21 -10.77 5.21 -19.03
N GLY A 22 -10.82 6.11 -18.05
CA GLY A 22 -11.68 6.00 -16.88
C GLY A 22 -11.06 5.26 -15.70
N ILE A 23 -9.74 5.20 -15.59
CA ILE A 23 -9.10 4.74 -14.35
C ILE A 23 -9.18 5.81 -13.28
N ASP A 24 -9.15 5.42 -12.00
CA ASP A 24 -9.30 6.33 -10.86
C ASP A 24 -7.99 6.93 -10.37
N GLY A 25 -6.84 6.40 -10.80
CA GLY A 25 -5.53 6.88 -10.38
C GLY A 25 -4.39 5.92 -10.66
N PHE A 26 -3.25 6.14 -9.97
CA PHE A 26 -1.99 5.44 -10.26
C PHE A 26 -1.29 4.96 -9.00
N ARG A 27 -0.70 3.78 -9.07
CA ARG A 27 0.40 3.36 -8.21
C ARG A 27 1.71 3.65 -8.94
N CYS A 28 2.55 4.45 -8.30
CA CYS A 28 3.81 4.88 -8.87
C CYS A 28 4.96 4.10 -8.25
N ASP A 29 5.58 3.27 -9.08
CA ASP A 29 6.74 2.47 -8.75
C ASP A 29 7.93 3.35 -8.39
N MET A 30 8.67 2.96 -7.34
CA MET A 30 9.89 3.65 -6.88
C MET A 30 9.75 5.18 -6.85
N ALA A 31 8.64 5.69 -6.31
CA ALA A 31 8.30 7.12 -6.38
C ALA A 31 9.34 8.04 -5.74
N CYS A 32 10.10 7.55 -4.76
CA CYS A 32 11.19 8.28 -4.10
C CYS A 32 12.41 8.51 -5.02
N GLU A 33 12.61 7.67 -6.05
CA GLU A 33 13.70 7.76 -7.00
C GLU A 33 13.41 8.72 -8.17
N VAL A 34 12.16 9.17 -8.28
CA VAL A 34 11.73 10.15 -9.27
C VAL A 34 11.79 11.56 -8.67
N PRO A 35 12.29 12.58 -9.40
CA PRO A 35 12.39 13.94 -8.89
C PRO A 35 11.05 14.46 -8.35
N LEU A 36 11.07 15.05 -7.16
CA LEU A 36 9.88 15.56 -6.48
C LEU A 36 9.15 16.60 -7.32
N GLU A 37 9.90 17.44 -8.03
CA GLU A 37 9.38 18.50 -8.91
C GLU A 37 8.56 17.92 -10.07
N PHE A 38 8.94 16.73 -10.58
CA PHE A 38 8.15 16.03 -11.59
C PHE A 38 6.76 15.67 -11.03
N TRP A 39 6.72 15.10 -9.83
CA TRP A 39 5.46 14.75 -9.18
C TRP A 39 4.60 15.98 -8.91
N GLN A 40 5.20 17.05 -8.37
CA GLN A 40 4.50 18.31 -8.11
C GLN A 40 3.82 18.86 -9.37
N GLU A 41 4.58 19.00 -10.45
CA GLU A 41 4.09 19.54 -11.72
C GLU A 41 3.05 18.62 -12.37
N THR A 42 3.34 17.31 -12.42
CA THR A 42 2.49 16.33 -13.10
C THR A 42 1.17 16.10 -12.37
N ILE A 43 1.21 15.89 -11.05
CA ILE A 43 0.00 15.64 -10.26
C ILE A 43 -0.90 16.88 -10.24
N ALA A 44 -0.32 18.07 -10.05
CA ALA A 44 -1.10 19.32 -10.08
C ALA A 44 -1.76 19.54 -11.45
N GLY A 45 -1.01 19.29 -12.54
CA GLY A 45 -1.54 19.42 -13.91
C GLY A 45 -2.65 18.42 -14.23
N LEU A 46 -2.51 17.17 -13.79
CA LEU A 46 -3.56 16.17 -14.01
C LEU A 46 -4.79 16.40 -13.13
N ARG A 47 -4.63 16.85 -11.88
CA ARG A 47 -5.77 17.14 -10.99
C ARG A 47 -6.58 18.35 -11.41
N ALA A 48 -6.03 19.25 -12.22
CA ALA A 48 -6.82 20.32 -12.82
C ALA A 48 -7.98 19.79 -13.68
N ASP A 49 -7.75 18.66 -14.39
CA ASP A 49 -8.76 18.02 -15.22
C ASP A 49 -9.47 16.84 -14.51
N TYR A 50 -8.76 16.18 -13.57
CA TYR A 50 -9.22 14.99 -12.84
C TYR A 50 -9.08 15.20 -11.34
N PRO A 51 -9.91 16.05 -10.69
CA PRO A 51 -9.74 16.43 -9.28
C PRO A 51 -9.83 15.28 -8.30
N GLY A 52 -10.52 14.19 -8.65
CA GLY A 52 -10.63 12.97 -7.86
C GLY A 52 -9.51 11.95 -8.08
N MET A 53 -8.48 12.28 -8.89
CA MET A 53 -7.40 11.33 -9.19
C MET A 53 -6.66 10.89 -7.93
N TYR A 54 -6.65 9.57 -7.69
CA TYR A 54 -5.94 8.96 -6.58
C TYR A 54 -4.48 8.66 -6.93
N MET A 55 -3.55 8.95 -6.01
CA MET A 55 -2.12 8.74 -6.21
C MET A 55 -1.53 7.96 -5.04
N LEU A 56 -1.00 6.77 -5.33
CA LEU A 56 -0.27 5.91 -4.39
C LEU A 56 1.22 5.88 -4.75
N ALA A 57 2.06 6.27 -3.82
CA ALA A 57 3.51 6.19 -3.96
C ALA A 57 4.04 4.87 -3.40
N GLU A 58 4.82 4.14 -4.18
CA GLU A 58 5.75 3.18 -3.61
C GLU A 58 6.95 3.95 -3.06
N GLY A 59 6.92 4.14 -1.76
CA GLY A 59 7.86 4.93 -0.98
C GLY A 59 7.22 5.35 0.34
N GLU A 60 8.01 5.86 1.26
CA GLU A 60 7.54 6.15 2.63
C GLU A 60 7.89 7.58 3.07
N GLU A 61 8.47 8.40 2.16
CA GLU A 61 8.92 9.73 2.50
C GLU A 61 7.76 10.72 2.66
N PRO A 62 7.67 11.45 3.79
CA PRO A 62 6.59 12.42 4.05
C PRO A 62 6.45 13.51 2.99
N LYS A 63 7.55 13.89 2.32
CA LYS A 63 7.54 14.90 1.25
C LYS A 63 6.68 14.50 0.04
N LEU A 64 6.47 13.20 -0.21
CA LEU A 64 5.58 12.72 -1.26
C LEU A 64 4.14 13.15 -1.04
N HIS A 65 3.71 13.28 0.22
CA HIS A 65 2.39 13.79 0.56
C HIS A 65 2.36 15.32 0.62
N SER A 66 3.21 15.89 1.47
CA SER A 66 3.17 17.31 1.81
C SER A 66 3.55 18.23 0.65
N LEU A 67 4.38 17.77 -0.28
CA LEU A 67 4.89 18.62 -1.36
C LEU A 67 4.40 18.22 -2.75
N SER A 68 4.10 16.93 -3.00
CA SER A 68 3.74 16.50 -4.34
C SER A 68 2.30 15.98 -4.51
N GLY A 69 1.57 15.83 -3.41
CA GLY A 69 0.14 15.56 -3.46
C GLY A 69 -0.22 14.08 -3.65
N PHE A 70 0.65 13.14 -3.29
CA PHE A 70 0.25 11.75 -3.16
C PHE A 70 -0.77 11.59 -2.03
N ASN A 71 -1.81 10.80 -2.26
CA ASN A 71 -2.84 10.49 -1.28
C ASN A 71 -2.36 9.42 -0.30
N SER A 72 -1.61 8.46 -0.81
CA SER A 72 -1.14 7.31 -0.03
C SER A 72 0.30 6.97 -0.34
N SER A 73 0.98 6.38 0.64
CA SER A 73 2.31 5.80 0.49
C SER A 73 2.40 4.45 1.20
N TYR A 74 3.36 3.62 0.84
CA TYR A 74 3.56 2.33 1.48
C TYR A 74 3.97 2.48 2.94
N ALA A 75 3.53 1.56 3.81
CA ALA A 75 3.93 1.47 5.22
C ALA A 75 5.01 0.39 5.40
N TRP A 76 6.17 0.58 4.80
CA TRP A 76 7.27 -0.39 4.86
C TRP A 76 7.82 -0.57 6.28
N GLU A 77 7.99 0.53 7.03
CA GLU A 77 8.43 0.47 8.42
C GLU A 77 7.47 -0.37 9.27
N LEU A 78 6.15 -0.15 9.12
CA LEU A 78 5.14 -0.96 9.81
C LEU A 78 5.19 -2.43 9.37
N HIS A 79 5.32 -2.69 8.08
CA HIS A 79 5.41 -4.04 7.55
C HIS A 79 6.59 -4.81 8.19
N HIS A 80 7.77 -4.21 8.22
CA HIS A 80 8.94 -4.82 8.87
C HIS A 80 8.76 -4.99 10.38
N LEU A 81 8.15 -4.00 11.04
CA LEU A 81 7.85 -4.07 12.46
C LEU A 81 6.87 -5.20 12.80
N MET A 82 5.79 -5.35 12.02
CA MET A 82 4.84 -6.45 12.20
C MET A 82 5.50 -7.82 12.04
N ASN A 83 6.37 -7.99 11.04
CA ASN A 83 7.16 -9.20 10.88
C ASN A 83 8.06 -9.47 12.09
N ALA A 84 8.74 -8.44 12.61
CA ALA A 84 9.61 -8.56 13.78
C ALA A 84 8.83 -8.89 15.07
N ILE A 85 7.64 -8.29 15.25
CA ILE A 85 6.75 -8.60 16.37
C ILE A 85 6.26 -10.05 16.28
N ALA A 86 5.85 -10.49 15.10
CA ALA A 86 5.39 -11.88 14.88
C ALA A 86 6.46 -12.92 15.22
N ARG A 87 7.74 -12.58 15.00
CA ARG A 87 8.88 -13.42 15.37
C ARG A 87 9.36 -13.27 16.84
N GLY A 88 8.73 -12.36 17.61
CA GLY A 88 9.14 -12.08 18.99
C GLY A 88 10.44 -11.26 19.12
N GLU A 89 10.91 -10.64 18.06
CA GLU A 89 12.10 -9.76 18.03
C GLU A 89 11.78 -8.34 18.50
N LYS A 90 10.53 -7.93 18.39
CA LYS A 90 9.95 -6.66 18.77
C LYS A 90 8.65 -6.88 19.56
N ASN A 91 8.10 -5.83 20.14
CA ASN A 91 6.94 -5.92 21.02
C ASN A 91 5.98 -4.72 20.87
N ILE A 92 4.91 -4.68 21.66
CA ILE A 92 3.86 -3.65 21.60
C ILE A 92 4.35 -2.22 21.85
N PRO A 93 5.23 -1.92 22.80
CA PRO A 93 5.80 -0.57 22.96
C PRO A 93 6.38 0.00 21.66
N GLU A 94 7.07 -0.79 20.86
CA GLU A 94 7.65 -0.34 19.59
C GLU A 94 6.57 -0.08 18.53
N LEU A 95 5.46 -0.83 18.54
CA LEU A 95 4.30 -0.54 17.71
C LEU A 95 3.65 0.79 18.09
N LEU A 96 3.48 1.06 19.38
CA LEU A 96 2.92 2.33 19.86
C LEU A 96 3.83 3.51 19.51
N GLU A 97 5.14 3.33 19.63
CA GLU A 97 6.12 4.34 19.21
C GLU A 97 6.04 4.62 17.70
N TYR A 98 5.91 3.56 16.88
CA TYR A 98 5.70 3.71 15.43
C TYR A 98 4.45 4.53 15.12
N ILE A 99 3.30 4.19 15.72
CA ILE A 99 2.02 4.88 15.49
C ILE A 99 2.16 6.38 15.81
N GLN A 100 2.79 6.72 16.93
CA GLN A 100 3.02 8.11 17.30
C GLN A 100 3.92 8.83 16.28
N LYS A 101 5.06 8.24 15.95
CA LYS A 101 6.03 8.81 14.99
C LYS A 101 5.43 8.98 13.60
N ASP A 102 4.63 8.01 13.15
CA ASP A 102 3.99 8.09 11.84
C ASP A 102 2.98 9.26 11.77
N ALA A 103 2.18 9.43 12.83
CA ALA A 103 1.24 10.55 12.94
C ALA A 103 1.94 11.92 13.02
N GLU A 104 3.12 11.99 13.60
CA GLU A 104 3.92 13.23 13.68
C GLU A 104 4.61 13.59 12.35
N ARG A 105 5.00 12.57 11.57
CA ARG A 105 5.78 12.75 10.31
C ARG A 105 4.91 13.10 9.10
N HIS A 106 3.66 12.64 9.09
CA HIS A 106 2.83 12.71 7.89
C HIS A 106 1.65 13.68 8.05
N PRO A 107 1.18 14.31 6.97
CA PRO A 107 -0.06 15.08 7.00
C PRO A 107 -1.24 14.25 7.48
N ALA A 108 -2.20 14.90 8.16
CA ALA A 108 -3.34 14.20 8.76
C ALA A 108 -4.28 13.51 7.73
N ASP A 109 -4.26 13.98 6.48
CA ASP A 109 -5.01 13.45 5.35
C ASP A 109 -4.23 12.43 4.50
N ALA A 110 -3.01 12.10 4.91
CA ALA A 110 -2.19 11.11 4.24
C ALA A 110 -2.52 9.69 4.70
N PHE A 111 -2.71 8.77 3.76
CA PHE A 111 -2.93 7.36 4.06
C PHE A 111 -1.64 6.54 3.95
N ARG A 112 -1.61 5.44 4.72
CA ARG A 112 -0.56 4.43 4.68
C ARG A 112 -1.11 3.15 4.07
N LEU A 113 -0.57 2.70 2.93
CA LEU A 113 -0.88 1.37 2.41
C LEU A 113 -0.27 0.33 3.34
N MET A 114 -1.10 -0.30 4.14
CA MET A 114 -0.71 -1.30 5.13
C MET A 114 -0.97 -2.70 4.59
N PHE A 115 0.00 -3.60 4.76
CA PHE A 115 -0.06 -4.94 4.19
C PHE A 115 0.73 -5.95 5.01
N THR A 116 0.24 -7.18 5.03
CA THR A 116 1.00 -8.34 5.51
C THR A 116 1.79 -8.99 4.38
N SER A 117 1.35 -8.82 3.13
CA SER A 117 2.02 -9.29 1.92
C SER A 117 1.73 -8.38 0.74
N ASN A 118 2.59 -8.40 -0.27
CA ASN A 118 2.41 -7.80 -1.58
C ASN A 118 3.17 -8.63 -2.63
N HIS A 119 3.20 -8.17 -3.89
CA HIS A 119 3.85 -8.90 -4.98
C HIS A 119 5.37 -9.08 -4.80
N ASP A 120 6.04 -8.12 -4.13
CA ASP A 120 7.48 -8.22 -3.83
C ASP A 120 7.72 -9.16 -2.64
N GLU A 121 7.08 -8.88 -1.51
CA GLU A 121 7.28 -9.64 -0.27
C GLU A 121 6.92 -11.11 -0.44
N ASN A 122 5.80 -11.42 -1.10
CA ASN A 122 5.39 -12.80 -1.34
C ASN A 122 6.44 -13.58 -2.13
N SER A 123 6.96 -13.00 -3.20
CA SER A 123 7.89 -13.68 -4.10
C SER A 123 9.31 -13.75 -3.53
N TRP A 124 9.81 -12.65 -2.95
CA TRP A 124 11.20 -12.53 -2.52
C TRP A 124 11.45 -12.90 -1.07
N ALA A 125 10.58 -12.47 -0.16
CA ALA A 125 10.75 -12.67 1.30
C ALA A 125 9.99 -13.89 1.84
N GLY A 126 8.96 -14.34 1.12
CA GLY A 126 8.10 -15.45 1.52
C GLY A 126 6.66 -15.03 1.80
N THR A 127 5.80 -16.02 1.94
CA THR A 127 4.39 -15.79 2.27
C THR A 127 4.26 -15.20 3.69
N GLU A 128 3.12 -14.59 3.99
CA GLU A 128 2.82 -14.13 5.36
C GLU A 128 2.88 -15.27 6.38
N PHE A 129 2.53 -16.47 6.00
CA PHE A 129 2.61 -17.64 6.88
C PHE A 129 4.06 -18.04 7.19
N GLU A 130 4.95 -17.99 6.20
CA GLU A 130 6.39 -18.25 6.41
C GLU A 130 7.04 -17.18 7.29
N ARG A 131 6.63 -15.89 7.14
CA ARG A 131 7.23 -14.76 7.84
C ARG A 131 6.64 -14.49 9.22
N MET A 132 5.34 -14.73 9.40
CA MET A 132 4.57 -14.34 10.59
C MET A 132 3.96 -15.55 11.33
N GLY A 133 3.96 -16.75 10.74
CA GLY A 133 3.39 -17.96 11.35
C GLY A 133 1.94 -17.76 11.80
N ASP A 134 1.63 -18.20 13.01
CA ASP A 134 0.28 -18.11 13.61
C ASP A 134 -0.18 -16.65 13.83
N ALA A 135 0.74 -15.68 13.81
CA ALA A 135 0.40 -14.27 13.97
C ALA A 135 -0.13 -13.63 12.68
N ALA A 136 -0.10 -14.30 11.53
CA ALA A 136 -0.49 -13.71 10.24
C ALA A 136 -1.89 -13.08 10.25
N LYS A 137 -2.90 -13.77 10.79
CA LYS A 137 -4.28 -13.23 10.93
C LYS A 137 -4.33 -12.00 11.86
N LEU A 138 -3.57 -12.00 12.96
CA LEU A 138 -3.50 -10.85 13.86
C LEU A 138 -2.87 -9.64 13.19
N MET A 139 -1.78 -9.85 12.45
CA MET A 139 -1.14 -8.75 11.70
C MET A 139 -2.05 -8.22 10.58
N ALA A 140 -2.83 -9.08 9.93
CA ALA A 140 -3.86 -8.63 8.99
C ALA A 140 -4.92 -7.75 9.68
N VAL A 141 -5.39 -8.08 10.89
CA VAL A 141 -6.30 -7.21 11.67
C VAL A 141 -5.68 -5.82 11.87
N LEU A 142 -4.40 -5.73 12.21
CA LEU A 142 -3.73 -4.43 12.40
C LEU A 142 -3.74 -3.59 11.12
N THR A 143 -3.54 -4.18 9.95
CA THR A 143 -3.59 -3.43 8.67
C THR A 143 -4.95 -2.81 8.39
N PHE A 144 -6.04 -3.38 8.92
CA PHE A 144 -7.40 -2.87 8.75
C PHE A 144 -7.83 -1.88 9.83
N THR A 145 -7.15 -1.86 10.98
CA THR A 145 -7.64 -1.15 12.18
C THR A 145 -6.71 -0.04 12.67
N LEU A 146 -5.45 -0.01 12.25
CA LEU A 146 -4.55 1.06 12.63
C LEU A 146 -4.94 2.41 12.00
N PRO A 147 -4.65 3.54 12.69
CA PRO A 147 -4.96 4.88 12.20
C PRO A 147 -4.30 5.16 10.83
N SER A 148 -4.97 5.98 10.02
CA SER A 148 -4.50 6.38 8.69
C SER A 148 -4.14 5.23 7.75
N GLY A 149 -4.55 4.00 8.08
CA GLY A 149 -4.27 2.80 7.31
C GLY A 149 -5.21 2.63 6.12
N GLN A 150 -4.67 2.19 5.01
CA GLN A 150 -5.39 1.69 3.86
C GLN A 150 -4.93 0.25 3.63
N PRO A 151 -5.75 -0.76 3.94
CA PRO A 151 -5.32 -2.15 3.86
C PRO A 151 -5.18 -2.62 2.41
N LEU A 152 -4.14 -3.39 2.14
CA LEU A 152 -3.96 -4.17 0.93
C LEU A 152 -4.19 -5.65 1.23
N ILE A 153 -5.04 -6.29 0.44
CA ILE A 153 -5.15 -7.75 0.36
C ILE A 153 -4.44 -8.18 -0.92
N TYR A 154 -3.32 -8.87 -0.77
CA TYR A 154 -2.60 -9.40 -1.92
C TYR A 154 -3.27 -10.67 -2.44
N THR A 155 -3.12 -10.94 -3.73
CA THR A 155 -3.68 -12.10 -4.44
C THR A 155 -3.51 -13.40 -3.68
N GLY A 156 -4.62 -14.07 -3.35
CA GLY A 156 -4.64 -15.38 -2.70
C GLY A 156 -4.66 -15.34 -1.17
N GLN A 157 -4.46 -14.19 -0.52
CA GLN A 157 -4.58 -14.07 0.93
C GLN A 157 -6.00 -14.42 1.41
N GLU A 158 -7.02 -14.00 0.67
CA GLU A 158 -8.42 -14.30 0.92
C GLU A 158 -8.76 -15.80 0.78
N MET A 159 -7.84 -16.56 0.20
CA MET A 159 -7.94 -18.03 0.14
C MET A 159 -7.00 -18.74 1.12
N GLY A 160 -6.19 -18.01 1.86
CA GLY A 160 -5.18 -18.57 2.75
C GLY A 160 -4.05 -19.29 2.03
N TRP A 161 -3.70 -18.84 0.82
CA TRP A 161 -2.70 -19.48 0.00
C TRP A 161 -1.29 -19.31 0.55
N ASN A 162 -0.70 -20.37 1.04
CA ASN A 162 0.71 -20.41 1.43
C ASN A 162 1.59 -20.80 0.24
N LYS A 163 1.59 -19.91 -0.78
CA LYS A 163 2.35 -20.10 -2.02
C LYS A 163 3.12 -18.84 -2.35
N ARG A 164 4.43 -18.96 -2.60
CA ARG A 164 5.21 -17.90 -3.24
C ARG A 164 4.91 -17.90 -4.74
N PHE A 165 4.46 -16.75 -5.24
CA PHE A 165 4.21 -16.59 -6.68
C PHE A 165 5.51 -16.32 -7.41
N GLU A 166 5.60 -16.83 -8.64
CA GLU A 166 6.70 -16.52 -9.56
C GLU A 166 6.62 -15.03 -9.95
N PHE A 167 7.72 -14.31 -9.75
CA PHE A 167 7.71 -12.85 -9.91
C PHE A 167 7.68 -12.42 -11.38
N PHE A 168 8.51 -13.05 -12.22
CA PHE A 168 8.66 -12.71 -13.63
C PHE A 168 7.94 -13.66 -14.58
N GLU A 169 7.42 -14.75 -14.09
CA GLU A 169 6.79 -15.79 -14.89
C GLU A 169 5.26 -15.75 -14.76
N LYS A 170 4.59 -16.38 -15.70
CA LYS A 170 3.14 -16.57 -15.59
C LYS A 170 2.84 -17.57 -14.48
N ASP A 171 2.18 -17.09 -13.45
CA ASP A 171 1.70 -17.93 -12.36
C ASP A 171 0.20 -17.66 -12.11
N HIS A 172 -0.45 -18.54 -11.38
CA HIS A 172 -1.88 -18.44 -11.10
C HIS A 172 -2.28 -19.13 -9.80
N ILE A 173 -3.42 -18.74 -9.27
CA ILE A 173 -4.07 -19.44 -8.18
C ILE A 173 -4.83 -20.65 -8.74
N PRO A 174 -4.54 -21.85 -8.25
CA PRO A 174 -5.14 -23.07 -8.81
C PRO A 174 -6.65 -23.20 -8.56
N ALA A 175 -7.17 -22.62 -7.48
CA ALA A 175 -8.59 -22.69 -7.13
C ALA A 175 -9.04 -21.46 -6.34
N TRP A 176 -10.30 -21.06 -6.53
CA TRP A 176 -10.96 -19.96 -5.81
C TRP A 176 -12.14 -20.52 -5.04
N GLU A 177 -11.87 -21.19 -3.92
CA GLU A 177 -12.89 -21.80 -3.09
C GLU A 177 -13.06 -21.04 -1.78
N LYS A 178 -14.30 -20.70 -1.44
CA LYS A 178 -14.61 -20.05 -0.17
C LYS A 178 -14.20 -20.93 1.00
N ASN A 179 -13.48 -20.34 1.93
CA ASN A 179 -13.00 -20.98 3.14
C ASN A 179 -12.97 -20.00 4.32
N GLU A 180 -12.39 -20.38 5.45
CA GLU A 180 -12.30 -19.53 6.64
C GLU A 180 -11.54 -18.20 6.43
N TYR A 181 -10.58 -18.15 5.50
CA TYR A 181 -9.84 -16.94 5.17
C TYR A 181 -10.70 -15.95 4.37
N PHE A 182 -11.53 -16.47 3.45
CA PHE A 182 -12.50 -15.65 2.74
C PHE A 182 -13.47 -14.97 3.72
N ASP A 183 -14.03 -15.73 4.66
CA ASP A 183 -14.95 -15.19 5.67
C ASP A 183 -14.23 -14.21 6.61
N PHE A 184 -12.99 -14.46 6.97
CA PHE A 184 -12.16 -13.57 7.78
C PHE A 184 -11.90 -12.23 7.10
N TYR A 185 -11.42 -12.23 5.84
CA TYR A 185 -11.18 -10.97 5.13
C TYR A 185 -12.46 -10.22 4.80
N LYS A 186 -13.54 -10.94 4.45
CA LYS A 186 -14.86 -10.34 4.30
C LYS A 186 -15.30 -9.62 5.58
N TRP A 187 -15.14 -10.26 6.73
CA TRP A 187 -15.46 -9.65 8.03
C TRP A 187 -14.60 -8.40 8.32
N LEU A 188 -13.31 -8.41 8.01
CA LEU A 188 -12.44 -7.23 8.16
C LEU A 188 -12.88 -6.07 7.26
N ILE A 189 -13.25 -6.36 6.02
CA ILE A 189 -13.78 -5.38 5.07
C ILE A 189 -15.10 -4.80 5.60
N ASP A 190 -16.02 -5.64 6.04
CA ASP A 190 -17.31 -5.23 6.59
C ASP A 190 -17.15 -4.34 7.83
N ILE A 191 -16.24 -4.67 8.76
CA ILE A 191 -15.91 -3.83 9.92
C ILE A 191 -15.41 -2.46 9.47
N ARG A 192 -14.47 -2.42 8.54
CA ARG A 192 -13.89 -1.15 8.07
C ARG A 192 -14.91 -0.27 7.38
N HIS A 193 -15.75 -0.82 6.50
CA HIS A 193 -16.77 -0.06 5.78
C HIS A 193 -17.91 0.44 6.68
N ASN A 194 -18.26 -0.33 7.70
CA ASN A 194 -19.41 -0.01 8.56
C ASN A 194 -19.02 0.71 9.87
N ASN A 195 -17.74 0.97 10.10
CA ASN A 195 -17.28 1.66 11.29
C ASN A 195 -16.62 3.02 10.93
N PRO A 196 -17.31 4.15 11.20
CA PRO A 196 -16.76 5.47 10.91
C PRO A 196 -15.41 5.77 11.56
N ALA A 197 -15.08 5.15 12.69
CA ALA A 197 -13.78 5.32 13.34
C ALA A 197 -12.61 4.70 12.54
N LEU A 198 -12.88 3.82 11.58
CA LEU A 198 -11.89 3.18 10.73
C LEU A 198 -11.90 3.74 9.29
N ALA A 199 -12.89 4.56 8.96
CA ALA A 199 -13.10 5.11 7.62
C ALA A 199 -12.42 6.48 7.40
N ALA A 200 -11.82 7.04 8.46
CA ALA A 200 -11.19 8.35 8.44
C ALA A 200 -9.74 8.27 7.98
#